data_9d5e9a896aa7eab5e83dad4984ba3ece
#
_entry.id   9d5e9a896aa7eab5e83dad4984ba3ece
#
_cell.length_a   1.000
_cell.length_b   1.000
_cell.length_c   1.000
_cell.angle_alpha   90.00
_cell.angle_beta   90.00
_cell.angle_gamma   90.00
#
_symmetry.space_group_name_H-M   'P 1'
#
loop_
_entity.id
_entity.type
_entity.pdbx_description
1 polymer ?
#
loop_
_entity_poly.entity_id
_entity_poly.type
_entity_poly.pdbx_seq_one_letter_code
_entity_poly.pdbx_strand_id
1 'polypeptide(L)'
;LTNAAEYESAMRARLKEVQPILEQEVEYWLNRYANNQKISKEDARKILSTIGTRDWHMTLKEFKRKAKEGGFDKELDAEYFKSQLSRLENIDEQLTNLLSQYATAESNKLAQSLSNQFQQTYMHSIYLTQLEQAKLSSNFANVNEYQVKVIVNKPWNGSNFSKRIWKNYTEVLPNELGDALLRGSVLGHSHEQVFKMMRQRLRDVEDYQLHRLVITEMGHIAETATADAYKEEGVEQYQYLATLESHTCEECGHLDGEIFDLKDRKDGINYPLIHPYCRCTTVPYIEVLPDDRVRWSRDPETGKGTYVDNMTFDQWKKAVDYQRQNESLPNTAARYIPKSGKYNWNELNAEQYNKHVKGTPEFDNYAKGRKRPVSELIISPVETQALIDKYGKKRQNTDKQKVLFNHNSYIGLWADINGNYYPTKQGRIGYSKRGCHVTPQKPDYLK
;
A
#
# COMPACT_ATOMS: atom_id res chain seq x y z
N LEU A 1 -1.35 -5.38 10.98
CA LEU A 1 -0.54 -6.03 9.92
C LEU A 1 0.70 -6.79 10.44
N THR A 2 1.05 -6.67 11.72
CA THR A 2 2.20 -7.38 12.33
C THR A 2 2.04 -8.90 12.17
N ASN A 3 0.86 -9.44 12.45
CA ASN A 3 0.56 -10.87 12.32
C ASN A 3 0.67 -11.38 10.86
N ALA A 4 0.33 -10.56 9.88
CA ALA A 4 0.48 -10.93 8.47
C ALA A 4 1.95 -11.05 8.08
N ALA A 5 2.79 -10.11 8.50
CA ALA A 5 4.23 -10.12 8.22
C ALA A 5 4.94 -11.29 8.94
N GLU A 6 4.56 -11.59 10.18
CA GLU A 6 5.09 -12.73 10.94
C GLU A 6 4.69 -14.07 10.28
N TYR A 7 3.42 -14.21 9.90
CA TYR A 7 2.97 -15.40 9.20
C TYR A 7 3.67 -15.57 7.86
N GLU A 8 3.78 -14.50 7.06
CA GLU A 8 4.46 -14.53 5.77
C GLU A 8 5.94 -14.92 5.90
N SER A 9 6.64 -14.33 6.86
CA SER A 9 8.05 -14.69 7.15
C SER A 9 8.20 -16.17 7.49
N ALA A 10 7.32 -16.71 8.33
CA ALA A 10 7.31 -18.12 8.69
C ALA A 10 6.93 -19.03 7.49
N MET A 11 6.01 -18.62 6.64
CA MET A 11 5.65 -19.34 5.43
C MET A 11 6.82 -19.40 4.44
N ARG A 12 7.52 -18.28 4.22
CA ARG A 12 8.73 -18.22 3.38
C ARG A 12 9.83 -19.15 3.90
N ALA A 13 10.03 -19.19 5.22
CA ALA A 13 11.00 -20.12 5.82
C ALA A 13 10.63 -21.58 5.52
N ARG A 14 9.36 -21.96 5.64
CA ARG A 14 8.88 -23.31 5.34
C ARG A 14 9.02 -23.66 3.84
N LEU A 15 8.72 -22.73 2.93
CA LEU A 15 8.93 -22.95 1.49
C LEU A 15 10.41 -23.14 1.16
N LYS A 16 11.29 -22.41 1.84
CA LYS A 16 12.74 -22.59 1.71
C LYS A 16 13.22 -23.98 2.16
N GLU A 17 12.56 -24.59 3.16
CA GLU A 17 12.82 -25.99 3.56
C GLU A 17 12.33 -27.01 2.54
N VAL A 18 11.26 -26.69 1.81
CA VAL A 18 10.71 -27.56 0.73
C VAL A 18 11.61 -27.54 -0.51
N GLN A 19 12.31 -26.44 -0.78
CA GLN A 19 13.10 -26.26 -1.99
C GLN A 19 14.14 -27.36 -2.22
N PRO A 20 14.99 -27.79 -1.24
CA PRO A 20 15.92 -28.90 -1.44
C PRO A 20 15.23 -30.22 -1.78
N ILE A 21 14.04 -30.48 -1.22
CA ILE A 21 13.28 -31.69 -1.47
C ILE A 21 12.76 -31.69 -2.91
N LEU A 22 12.26 -30.54 -3.40
CA LEU A 22 11.86 -30.37 -4.80
C LEU A 22 13.05 -30.56 -5.75
N GLU A 23 14.22 -29.98 -5.42
CA GLU A 23 15.43 -30.11 -6.19
C GLU A 23 15.91 -31.59 -6.25
N GLN A 24 15.85 -32.30 -5.13
CA GLN A 24 16.21 -33.73 -5.05
C GLN A 24 15.29 -34.61 -5.90
N GLU A 25 13.97 -34.39 -5.87
CA GLU A 25 13.01 -35.09 -6.70
C GLU A 25 13.29 -34.83 -8.19
N VAL A 26 13.49 -33.58 -8.56
CA VAL A 26 13.82 -33.21 -9.94
C VAL A 26 15.15 -33.81 -10.38
N GLU A 27 16.18 -33.80 -9.54
CA GLU A 27 17.47 -34.42 -9.83
C GLU A 27 17.35 -35.94 -10.04
N TYR A 28 16.58 -36.62 -9.18
CA TYR A 28 16.29 -38.06 -9.32
C TYR A 28 15.66 -38.34 -10.70
N TRP A 29 14.65 -37.57 -11.10
CA TRP A 29 13.98 -37.74 -12.38
C TRP A 29 14.85 -37.39 -13.58
N LEU A 30 15.65 -36.33 -13.50
CA LEU A 30 16.60 -35.95 -14.57
C LEU A 30 17.70 -37.00 -14.75
N ASN A 31 18.20 -37.59 -13.66
CA ASN A 31 19.20 -38.66 -13.71
C ASN A 31 18.62 -39.95 -14.27
N ARG A 32 17.41 -40.34 -13.83
CA ARG A 32 16.69 -41.49 -14.41
C ARG A 32 16.43 -41.31 -15.90
N TYR A 33 16.19 -40.08 -16.32
CA TYR A 33 16.01 -39.70 -17.70
C TYR A 33 17.29 -39.81 -18.53
N ALA A 34 18.40 -39.29 -18.03
CA ALA A 34 19.70 -39.35 -18.72
C ALA A 34 20.17 -40.79 -18.93
N ASN A 35 19.90 -41.68 -17.97
CA ASN A 35 20.32 -43.08 -18.02
C ASN A 35 19.46 -43.97 -18.95
N ASN A 36 18.25 -43.56 -19.27
CA ASN A 36 17.34 -44.32 -20.15
C ASN A 36 17.46 -43.95 -21.64
N GLN A 37 18.31 -42.96 -22.00
CA GLN A 37 18.51 -42.57 -23.39
C GLN A 37 19.90 -43.02 -23.91
N LYS A 38 19.87 -43.82 -24.96
CA LYS A 38 21.03 -44.11 -25.79
C LYS A 38 21.38 -42.98 -26.76
N ILE A 39 20.82 -41.80 -26.59
CA ILE A 39 21.14 -40.62 -27.41
C ILE A 39 22.26 -39.87 -26.73
N SER A 40 23.33 -39.61 -27.47
CA SER A 40 24.47 -38.86 -26.95
C SER A 40 24.07 -37.41 -26.61
N LYS A 41 24.72 -36.78 -25.59
CA LYS A 41 24.51 -35.38 -25.27
C LYS A 41 24.75 -34.43 -26.47
N GLU A 42 25.55 -34.87 -27.42
CA GLU A 42 25.86 -34.14 -28.67
C GLU A 42 24.70 -34.19 -29.65
N ASP A 43 24.01 -35.33 -29.79
CA ASP A 43 22.85 -35.46 -30.67
C ASP A 43 21.65 -34.67 -30.12
N ALA A 44 21.44 -34.69 -28.82
CA ALA A 44 20.44 -33.85 -28.17
C ALA A 44 20.73 -32.34 -28.37
N ARG A 45 22.00 -31.93 -28.30
CA ARG A 45 22.41 -30.55 -28.60
C ARG A 45 22.25 -30.17 -30.08
N LYS A 46 22.50 -31.09 -31.02
CA LYS A 46 22.29 -30.86 -32.45
C LYS A 46 20.79 -30.67 -32.78
N ILE A 47 19.94 -31.51 -32.22
CA ILE A 47 18.47 -31.40 -32.38
C ILE A 47 17.96 -30.07 -31.82
N LEU A 48 18.53 -29.64 -30.69
CA LEU A 48 18.16 -28.38 -30.01
C LEU A 48 18.72 -27.13 -30.70
N SER A 49 19.85 -27.23 -31.43
CA SER A 49 20.40 -26.11 -32.18
C SER A 49 19.63 -25.79 -33.46
N THR A 50 18.82 -26.72 -33.95
CA THR A 50 17.93 -26.53 -35.12
C THR A 50 16.60 -25.85 -34.72
N ILE A 51 16.20 -25.94 -33.44
CA ILE A 51 15.10 -25.16 -32.90
C ILE A 51 15.68 -23.80 -32.51
N GLY A 52 15.42 -22.78 -33.29
CA GLY A 52 15.92 -21.42 -33.03
C GLY A 52 15.73 -20.99 -31.59
N THR A 53 16.78 -21.08 -30.78
CA THR A 53 16.76 -20.84 -29.31
C THR A 53 16.48 -19.38 -28.93
N ARG A 54 16.37 -18.46 -29.90
CA ARG A 54 16.14 -17.04 -29.65
C ARG A 54 14.68 -16.66 -29.40
N ASP A 55 13.71 -17.49 -29.83
CA ASP A 55 12.30 -17.14 -29.82
C ASP A 55 11.40 -18.18 -29.10
N TRP A 56 11.92 -18.88 -28.07
CA TRP A 56 11.09 -19.78 -27.30
C TRP A 56 10.16 -19.00 -26.35
N HIS A 57 8.96 -18.72 -26.82
CA HIS A 57 7.89 -18.09 -26.04
C HIS A 57 6.75 -19.07 -25.65
N MET A 58 6.94 -20.35 -25.94
CA MET A 58 5.91 -21.37 -25.73
C MET A 58 5.77 -21.71 -24.25
N THR A 59 4.55 -21.64 -23.74
CA THR A 59 4.21 -22.09 -22.39
C THR A 59 4.14 -23.62 -22.32
N LEU A 60 4.25 -24.20 -21.12
CA LEU A 60 4.05 -25.64 -20.90
C LEU A 60 2.69 -26.11 -21.46
N LYS A 61 1.63 -25.32 -21.30
CA LYS A 61 0.29 -25.62 -21.82
C LYS A 61 0.27 -25.69 -23.35
N GLU A 62 0.90 -24.78 -24.02
CA GLU A 62 1.00 -24.75 -25.48
C GLU A 62 1.87 -25.88 -26.00
N PHE A 63 2.96 -26.20 -25.30
CA PHE A 63 3.80 -27.36 -25.61
C PHE A 63 3.01 -28.66 -25.49
N LYS A 64 2.31 -28.87 -24.36
CA LYS A 64 1.44 -30.07 -24.15
C LYS A 64 0.40 -30.19 -25.25
N ARG A 65 -0.23 -29.11 -25.67
CA ARG A 65 -1.20 -29.09 -26.77
C ARG A 65 -0.56 -29.47 -28.10
N LYS A 66 0.52 -28.82 -28.48
CA LYS A 66 1.23 -29.10 -29.76
C LYS A 66 1.82 -30.52 -29.83
N ALA A 67 2.33 -31.04 -28.71
CA ALA A 67 2.85 -32.41 -28.64
C ALA A 67 1.74 -33.47 -28.83
N LYS A 68 0.50 -33.18 -28.39
CA LYS A 68 -0.65 -34.07 -28.56
C LYS A 68 -1.30 -33.97 -29.95
N GLU A 69 -1.42 -32.76 -30.48
CA GLU A 69 -2.16 -32.48 -31.71
C GLU A 69 -1.29 -32.58 -32.97
N GLY A 70 0.06 -32.63 -32.83
CA GLY A 70 1.00 -32.39 -33.92
C GLY A 70 1.04 -30.91 -34.27
N GLY A 71 2.14 -30.38 -34.70
CA GLY A 71 2.26 -28.92 -35.03
C GLY A 71 3.65 -28.40 -34.80
N PHE A 72 4.58 -29.33 -34.61
CA PHE A 72 6.01 -29.08 -34.75
C PHE A 72 6.39 -29.35 -36.19
N ASP A 73 7.28 -28.54 -36.78
CA ASP A 73 7.75 -28.69 -38.15
C ASP A 73 8.33 -30.09 -38.37
N LYS A 74 8.25 -30.56 -39.61
CA LYS A 74 8.50 -31.93 -40.08
C LYS A 74 9.82 -32.59 -39.67
N GLU A 75 10.73 -31.86 -39.09
CA GLU A 75 12.08 -32.28 -38.71
C GLU A 75 12.22 -32.75 -37.26
N LEU A 76 11.14 -32.65 -36.47
CA LEU A 76 11.14 -33.06 -35.07
C LEU A 76 10.30 -34.35 -34.90
N ASP A 77 11.00 -35.42 -34.53
CA ASP A 77 10.43 -36.71 -34.29
C ASP A 77 9.27 -36.65 -33.27
N ALA A 78 8.04 -36.84 -33.73
CA ALA A 78 6.83 -36.81 -32.92
C ALA A 78 6.88 -37.78 -31.72
N GLU A 79 7.60 -38.89 -31.84
CA GLU A 79 7.80 -39.88 -30.77
C GLU A 79 8.72 -39.32 -29.67
N TYR A 80 9.75 -38.58 -30.06
CA TYR A 80 10.63 -37.88 -29.09
C TYR A 80 9.84 -36.91 -28.23
N PHE A 81 9.03 -36.04 -28.84
CA PHE A 81 8.24 -35.05 -28.09
C PHE A 81 7.14 -35.71 -27.24
N LYS A 82 6.50 -36.77 -27.70
CA LYS A 82 5.55 -37.53 -26.87
C LYS A 82 6.23 -38.20 -25.68
N SER A 83 7.47 -38.70 -25.84
CA SER A 83 8.25 -39.26 -24.75
C SER A 83 8.66 -38.20 -23.74
N GLN A 84 9.07 -36.99 -24.20
CA GLN A 84 9.37 -35.85 -23.33
C GLN A 84 8.14 -35.35 -22.58
N LEU A 85 6.99 -35.27 -23.27
CA LEU A 85 5.73 -34.89 -22.67
C LEU A 85 5.31 -35.83 -21.55
N SER A 86 5.34 -37.16 -21.80
CA SER A 86 4.97 -38.16 -20.79
C SER A 86 5.82 -38.07 -19.53
N ARG A 87 7.10 -37.75 -19.68
CA ARG A 87 8.03 -37.59 -18.55
C ARG A 87 7.79 -36.31 -17.76
N LEU A 88 7.54 -35.18 -18.44
CA LEU A 88 7.16 -33.93 -17.82
C LEU A 88 5.82 -34.07 -17.07
N GLU A 89 4.86 -34.83 -17.63
CA GLU A 89 3.60 -35.12 -16.96
C GLU A 89 3.82 -35.93 -15.68
N ASN A 90 4.74 -36.93 -15.69
CA ASN A 90 5.09 -37.66 -14.48
C ASN A 90 5.76 -36.82 -13.42
N ILE A 91 6.68 -35.91 -13.80
CA ILE A 91 7.34 -35.00 -12.86
C ILE A 91 6.31 -34.00 -12.29
N ASP A 92 5.45 -33.45 -13.13
CA ASP A 92 4.36 -32.53 -12.75
C ASP A 92 3.42 -33.20 -11.73
N GLU A 93 3.07 -34.48 -11.95
CA GLU A 93 2.25 -35.26 -11.01
C GLU A 93 2.96 -35.46 -9.67
N GLN A 94 4.24 -35.82 -9.67
CA GLN A 94 5.02 -36.01 -8.43
C GLN A 94 5.17 -34.70 -7.67
N LEU A 95 5.48 -33.61 -8.34
CA LEU A 95 5.56 -32.27 -7.74
C LEU A 95 4.22 -31.85 -7.15
N THR A 96 3.11 -32.09 -7.88
CA THR A 96 1.76 -31.80 -7.39
C THR A 96 1.43 -32.62 -6.16
N ASN A 97 1.75 -33.91 -6.13
CA ASN A 97 1.52 -34.78 -4.98
C ASN A 97 2.34 -34.32 -3.75
N LEU A 98 3.60 -33.97 -3.94
CA LEU A 98 4.45 -33.44 -2.88
C LEU A 98 3.89 -32.12 -2.33
N LEU A 99 3.59 -31.17 -3.21
CA LEU A 99 3.08 -29.85 -2.84
C LEU A 99 1.68 -29.92 -2.19
N SER A 100 0.87 -30.92 -2.51
CA SER A 100 -0.44 -31.15 -1.89
C SER A 100 -0.32 -31.40 -0.38
N GLN A 101 0.72 -32.10 0.08
CA GLN A 101 0.98 -32.35 1.50
C GLN A 101 1.29 -31.03 2.21
N TYR A 102 2.09 -30.18 1.58
CA TYR A 102 2.39 -28.85 2.10
C TYR A 102 1.16 -27.92 2.08
N ALA A 103 0.31 -28.00 1.05
CA ALA A 103 -0.93 -27.23 0.98
C ALA A 103 -1.85 -27.49 2.18
N THR A 104 -1.97 -28.74 2.61
CA THR A 104 -2.76 -29.12 3.79
C THR A 104 -2.19 -28.50 5.07
N ALA A 105 -0.88 -28.66 5.29
CA ALA A 105 -0.21 -28.12 6.47
C ALA A 105 -0.30 -26.59 6.50
N GLU A 106 -0.09 -25.93 5.36
CA GLU A 106 -0.13 -24.47 5.24
C GLU A 106 -1.54 -23.91 5.43
N SER A 107 -2.56 -24.60 4.88
CA SER A 107 -3.97 -24.23 5.09
C SER A 107 -4.34 -24.24 6.58
N ASN A 108 -3.90 -25.26 7.33
CA ASN A 108 -4.16 -25.34 8.77
C ASN A 108 -3.44 -24.23 9.55
N LYS A 109 -2.19 -23.90 9.21
CA LYS A 109 -1.44 -22.83 9.84
C LYS A 109 -2.04 -21.45 9.54
N LEU A 110 -2.47 -21.23 8.30
CA LEU A 110 -3.14 -19.98 7.94
C LEU A 110 -4.48 -19.85 8.67
N ALA A 111 -5.29 -20.93 8.75
CA ALA A 111 -6.53 -20.92 9.51
C ALA A 111 -6.33 -20.51 10.97
N GLN A 112 -5.28 -21.02 11.61
CA GLN A 112 -4.93 -20.65 12.98
C GLN A 112 -4.53 -19.18 13.08
N SER A 113 -3.70 -18.71 12.16
CA SER A 113 -3.23 -17.32 12.13
C SER A 113 -4.38 -16.33 11.86
N LEU A 114 -5.30 -16.67 10.95
CA LEU A 114 -6.52 -15.91 10.69
C LEU A 114 -7.44 -15.88 11.93
N SER A 115 -7.55 -16.99 12.66
CA SER A 115 -8.34 -17.05 13.89
C SER A 115 -7.76 -16.14 14.97
N ASN A 116 -6.44 -16.14 15.14
CA ASN A 116 -5.75 -15.23 16.07
C ASN A 116 -5.92 -13.77 15.65
N GLN A 117 -5.80 -13.47 14.36
CA GLN A 117 -6.02 -12.13 13.81
C GLN A 117 -7.44 -11.64 14.11
N PHE A 118 -8.45 -12.49 13.88
CA PHE A 118 -9.84 -12.15 14.18
C PHE A 118 -10.02 -11.78 15.65
N GLN A 119 -9.59 -12.65 16.57
CA GLN A 119 -9.75 -12.42 18.00
C GLN A 119 -9.07 -11.14 18.48
N GLN A 120 -7.83 -10.91 18.06
CA GLN A 120 -7.07 -9.71 18.43
C GLN A 120 -7.73 -8.45 17.88
N THR A 121 -8.15 -8.47 16.62
CA THR A 121 -8.81 -7.31 16.01
C THR A 121 -10.16 -7.04 16.64
N TYR A 122 -10.97 -8.07 16.90
CA TYR A 122 -12.26 -7.93 17.56
C TYR A 122 -12.13 -7.23 18.93
N MET A 123 -11.23 -7.73 19.78
CA MET A 123 -10.99 -7.15 21.10
C MET A 123 -10.48 -5.71 21.02
N HIS A 124 -9.58 -5.44 20.08
CA HIS A 124 -9.03 -4.10 19.87
C HIS A 124 -10.10 -3.13 19.36
N SER A 125 -10.94 -3.57 18.43
CA SER A 125 -12.04 -2.75 17.88
C SER A 125 -13.12 -2.46 18.93
N ILE A 126 -13.49 -3.44 19.78
CA ILE A 126 -14.35 -3.22 20.95
C ILE A 126 -13.77 -2.10 21.82
N TYR A 127 -12.48 -2.22 22.20
CA TYR A 127 -11.84 -1.23 23.05
C TYR A 127 -11.85 0.17 22.43
N LEU A 128 -11.47 0.30 21.17
CA LEU A 128 -11.44 1.60 20.47
C LEU A 128 -12.85 2.20 20.35
N THR A 129 -13.84 1.39 19.97
CA THR A 129 -15.24 1.84 19.84
C THR A 129 -15.79 2.33 21.18
N GLN A 130 -15.51 1.61 22.27
CA GLN A 130 -15.91 2.03 23.60
C GLN A 130 -15.22 3.33 24.06
N LEU A 131 -13.95 3.53 23.69
CA LEU A 131 -13.25 4.80 23.96
C LEU A 131 -13.93 5.96 23.23
N GLU A 132 -14.27 5.78 21.95
CA GLU A 132 -14.95 6.82 21.17
C GLU A 132 -16.36 7.12 21.71
N GLN A 133 -17.06 6.10 22.24
CA GLN A 133 -18.36 6.26 22.90
C GLN A 133 -18.24 6.80 24.33
N ALA A 134 -17.03 7.09 24.82
CA ALA A 134 -16.77 7.43 26.22
C ALA A 134 -17.35 6.43 27.22
N LYS A 135 -17.39 5.15 26.87
CA LYS A 135 -17.95 4.04 27.64
C LYS A 135 -16.90 2.95 27.74
N LEU A 136 -16.59 2.47 28.93
CA LEU A 136 -15.76 1.30 29.16
C LEU A 136 -16.56 0.23 29.89
N SER A 137 -16.72 -0.93 29.27
CA SER A 137 -17.44 -2.07 29.81
C SER A 137 -16.73 -3.37 29.46
N SER A 138 -16.70 -4.29 30.40
CA SER A 138 -16.26 -5.68 30.13
C SER A 138 -17.42 -6.59 29.72
N ASN A 139 -18.64 -6.05 29.62
CA ASN A 139 -19.83 -6.81 29.27
C ASN A 139 -20.06 -6.76 27.74
N PHE A 140 -19.30 -7.54 27.02
CA PHE A 140 -19.47 -7.77 25.58
C PHE A 140 -19.33 -9.27 25.27
N ALA A 141 -19.89 -9.72 24.14
CA ALA A 141 -19.88 -11.11 23.76
C ALA A 141 -18.47 -11.60 23.41
N ASN A 142 -18.03 -12.67 24.06
CA ASN A 142 -16.81 -13.37 23.66
C ASN A 142 -17.11 -14.29 22.48
N VAL A 143 -16.38 -14.11 21.39
CA VAL A 143 -16.47 -15.01 20.22
C VAL A 143 -15.74 -16.30 20.54
N ASN A 144 -16.46 -17.43 20.59
CA ASN A 144 -15.83 -18.73 20.87
C ASN A 144 -15.07 -19.28 19.65
N GLU A 145 -14.17 -20.24 19.89
CA GLU A 145 -13.32 -20.82 18.83
C GLU A 145 -14.11 -21.42 17.67
N TYR A 146 -15.28 -22.00 17.93
CA TYR A 146 -16.13 -22.59 16.88
C TYR A 146 -16.68 -21.49 15.97
N GLN A 147 -17.19 -20.39 16.53
CA GLN A 147 -17.66 -19.23 15.77
C GLN A 147 -16.54 -18.64 14.93
N VAL A 148 -15.36 -18.45 15.50
CA VAL A 148 -14.17 -17.97 14.76
C VAL A 148 -13.82 -18.90 13.59
N LYS A 149 -13.83 -20.22 13.80
CA LYS A 149 -13.59 -21.20 12.72
C LYS A 149 -14.62 -21.09 11.60
N VAL A 150 -15.90 -20.90 11.94
CA VAL A 150 -16.96 -20.71 10.93
C VAL A 150 -16.72 -19.44 10.13
N ILE A 151 -16.40 -18.32 10.78
CA ILE A 151 -16.12 -17.03 10.14
C ILE A 151 -14.92 -17.13 9.22
N VAL A 152 -13.79 -17.65 9.71
CA VAL A 152 -12.55 -17.80 8.94
C VAL A 152 -12.71 -18.68 7.69
N ASN A 153 -13.54 -19.73 7.78
CA ASN A 153 -13.79 -20.61 6.64
C ASN A 153 -14.90 -20.15 5.70
N LYS A 154 -15.61 -19.08 6.04
CA LYS A 154 -16.68 -18.53 5.20
C LYS A 154 -16.15 -18.10 3.84
N PRO A 155 -16.75 -18.55 2.73
CA PRO A 155 -16.37 -18.04 1.41
C PRO A 155 -16.65 -16.55 1.28
N TRP A 156 -15.69 -15.83 0.68
CA TRP A 156 -15.84 -14.45 0.29
C TRP A 156 -15.18 -14.21 -1.07
N ASN A 157 -15.67 -13.29 -1.86
CA ASN A 157 -15.17 -13.03 -3.22
C ASN A 157 -14.98 -14.33 -4.05
N GLY A 158 -16.01 -15.18 -4.07
CA GLY A 158 -16.10 -16.40 -4.89
C GLY A 158 -15.33 -17.63 -4.36
N SER A 159 -14.57 -17.52 -3.27
CA SER A 159 -13.78 -18.63 -2.71
C SER A 159 -13.49 -18.43 -1.22
N ASN A 160 -12.78 -19.38 -0.61
CA ASN A 160 -12.22 -19.21 0.72
C ASN A 160 -10.69 -19.34 0.70
N PHE A 161 -10.03 -18.95 1.81
CA PHE A 161 -8.58 -18.96 1.92
C PHE A 161 -7.97 -20.34 1.64
N SER A 162 -8.58 -21.41 2.12
CA SER A 162 -8.08 -22.78 1.95
C SER A 162 -8.03 -23.17 0.47
N LYS A 163 -9.11 -22.93 -0.28
CA LYS A 163 -9.14 -23.19 -1.74
C LYS A 163 -8.11 -22.36 -2.50
N ARG A 164 -7.86 -21.11 -2.04
CA ARG A 164 -6.83 -20.24 -2.64
C ARG A 164 -5.42 -20.75 -2.34
N ILE A 165 -5.15 -21.26 -1.13
CA ILE A 165 -3.89 -21.95 -0.82
C ILE A 165 -3.73 -23.18 -1.70
N TRP A 166 -4.73 -24.05 -1.73
CA TRP A 166 -4.68 -25.26 -2.57
C TRP A 166 -4.37 -24.93 -4.02
N LYS A 167 -5.04 -23.93 -4.60
CA LYS A 167 -4.77 -23.46 -5.96
C LYS A 167 -3.31 -23.06 -6.16
N ASN A 168 -2.73 -22.31 -5.22
CA ASN A 168 -1.33 -21.90 -5.33
C ASN A 168 -0.36 -23.09 -5.28
N TYR A 169 -0.59 -24.04 -4.39
CA TYR A 169 0.30 -25.18 -4.19
C TYR A 169 0.11 -26.30 -5.21
N THR A 170 -1.10 -26.53 -5.73
CA THR A 170 -1.40 -27.65 -6.63
C THR A 170 -1.57 -27.27 -8.10
N GLU A 171 -1.69 -25.96 -8.41
CA GLU A 171 -1.82 -25.49 -9.77
C GLU A 171 -0.70 -24.49 -10.13
N VAL A 172 -0.54 -23.39 -9.35
CA VAL A 172 0.40 -22.31 -9.70
C VAL A 172 1.84 -22.78 -9.58
N LEU A 173 2.25 -23.26 -8.41
CA LEU A 173 3.63 -23.73 -8.16
C LEU A 173 4.04 -24.88 -9.09
N PRO A 174 3.25 -25.97 -9.27
CA PRO A 174 3.61 -27.01 -10.21
C PRO A 174 3.77 -26.52 -11.65
N ASN A 175 2.86 -25.65 -12.12
CA ASN A 175 2.95 -25.10 -13.46
C ASN A 175 4.21 -24.24 -13.68
N GLU A 176 4.58 -23.40 -12.72
CA GLU A 176 5.80 -22.58 -12.80
C GLU A 176 7.08 -23.43 -12.75
N LEU A 177 7.09 -24.45 -11.90
CA LEU A 177 8.21 -25.39 -11.82
C LEU A 177 8.29 -26.27 -13.08
N GLY A 178 7.15 -26.75 -13.59
CA GLY A 178 7.04 -27.50 -14.82
C GLY A 178 7.51 -26.69 -16.05
N ASP A 179 7.20 -25.40 -16.11
CA ASP A 179 7.71 -24.50 -17.17
C ASP A 179 9.24 -24.35 -17.11
N ALA A 180 9.81 -24.21 -15.91
CA ALA A 180 11.26 -24.16 -15.74
C ALA A 180 11.94 -25.46 -16.18
N LEU A 181 11.36 -26.61 -15.84
CA LEU A 181 11.85 -27.93 -16.23
C LEU A 181 11.76 -28.15 -17.75
N LEU A 182 10.63 -27.76 -18.36
CA LEU A 182 10.45 -27.84 -19.80
C LEU A 182 11.52 -27.04 -20.53
N ARG A 183 11.69 -25.78 -20.17
CA ARG A 183 12.72 -24.89 -20.77
C ARG A 183 14.10 -25.45 -20.57
N GLY A 184 14.43 -25.91 -19.37
CA GLY A 184 15.72 -26.53 -19.08
C GLY A 184 15.98 -27.76 -19.90
N SER A 185 15.00 -28.65 -20.05
CA SER A 185 15.10 -29.88 -20.83
C SER A 185 15.21 -29.61 -22.34
N VAL A 186 14.39 -28.70 -22.87
CA VAL A 186 14.36 -28.36 -24.31
C VAL A 186 15.60 -27.57 -24.71
N LEU A 187 16.06 -26.64 -23.87
CA LEU A 187 17.25 -25.81 -24.17
C LEU A 187 18.57 -26.50 -23.82
N GLY A 188 18.54 -27.74 -23.28
CA GLY A 188 19.74 -28.49 -22.92
C GLY A 188 20.54 -27.86 -21.77
N HIS A 189 19.88 -27.15 -20.87
CA HIS A 189 20.51 -26.56 -19.69
C HIS A 189 21.11 -27.63 -18.76
N SER A 190 22.16 -27.27 -18.03
CA SER A 190 22.67 -28.10 -16.94
C SER A 190 21.66 -28.18 -15.79
N HIS A 191 21.76 -29.20 -14.93
CA HIS A 191 20.92 -29.35 -13.74
C HIS A 191 20.99 -28.09 -12.86
N GLU A 192 22.18 -27.51 -12.70
CA GLU A 192 22.37 -26.28 -11.93
C GLU A 192 21.62 -25.09 -12.53
N GLN A 193 21.61 -24.97 -13.86
CA GLN A 193 20.83 -23.92 -14.54
C GLN A 193 19.31 -24.14 -14.36
N VAL A 194 18.86 -25.39 -14.45
CA VAL A 194 17.43 -25.75 -14.18
C VAL A 194 17.06 -25.39 -12.74
N PHE A 195 17.88 -25.78 -11.76
CA PHE A 195 17.64 -25.46 -10.35
C PHE A 195 17.65 -23.94 -10.08
N LYS A 196 18.54 -23.19 -10.74
CA LYS A 196 18.52 -21.73 -10.65
C LYS A 196 17.21 -21.13 -11.18
N MET A 197 16.69 -21.64 -12.30
CA MET A 197 15.39 -21.23 -12.84
C MET A 197 14.24 -21.59 -11.90
N MET A 198 14.22 -22.79 -11.34
CA MET A 198 13.20 -23.23 -10.37
C MET A 198 13.23 -22.34 -9.12
N ARG A 199 14.41 -22.08 -8.56
CA ARG A 199 14.54 -21.18 -7.39
C ARG A 199 14.02 -19.77 -7.68
N GLN A 200 14.24 -19.25 -8.89
CA GLN A 200 13.70 -17.97 -9.30
C GLN A 200 12.16 -18.00 -9.36
N ARG A 201 11.60 -19.04 -10.00
CA ARG A 201 10.14 -19.19 -10.10
C ARG A 201 9.45 -19.34 -8.75
N LEU A 202 10.05 -20.09 -7.82
CA LEU A 202 9.57 -20.19 -6.43
C LEU A 202 9.51 -18.81 -5.77
N ARG A 203 10.59 -18.01 -5.88
CA ARG A 203 10.62 -16.65 -5.33
C ARG A 203 9.55 -15.75 -5.96
N ASP A 204 9.38 -15.81 -7.28
CA ASP A 204 8.38 -14.99 -7.98
C ASP A 204 6.96 -15.31 -7.49
N VAL A 205 6.65 -16.60 -7.24
CA VAL A 205 5.36 -17.01 -6.66
C VAL A 205 5.22 -16.58 -5.19
N GLU A 206 6.27 -16.71 -4.39
CA GLU A 206 6.30 -16.23 -3.00
C GLU A 206 6.05 -14.72 -2.93
N ASP A 207 6.81 -13.96 -3.70
CA ASP A 207 6.80 -12.51 -3.63
C ASP A 207 5.50 -11.88 -4.15
N TYR A 208 4.82 -12.54 -5.05
CA TYR A 208 3.59 -12.01 -5.63
C TYR A 208 2.33 -12.75 -5.20
N GLN A 209 2.25 -14.05 -5.47
CA GLN A 209 0.99 -14.79 -5.28
C GLN A 209 0.69 -15.08 -3.81
N LEU A 210 1.68 -15.59 -3.08
CA LEU A 210 1.50 -15.94 -1.68
C LEU A 210 1.45 -14.71 -0.79
N HIS A 211 2.28 -13.72 -1.05
CA HIS A 211 2.21 -12.43 -0.37
C HIS A 211 0.81 -11.79 -0.54
N ARG A 212 0.32 -11.71 -1.78
CA ARG A 212 -1.03 -11.20 -2.07
C ARG A 212 -2.11 -11.95 -1.31
N LEU A 213 -2.02 -13.28 -1.28
CA LEU A 213 -2.98 -14.12 -0.58
C LEU A 213 -3.00 -13.80 0.91
N VAL A 214 -1.85 -13.82 1.57
CA VAL A 214 -1.75 -13.61 3.03
C VAL A 214 -2.26 -12.23 3.42
N ILE A 215 -1.80 -11.18 2.76
CA ILE A 215 -2.21 -9.79 3.08
C ILE A 215 -3.72 -9.62 2.87
N THR A 216 -4.27 -10.19 1.79
CA THR A 216 -5.70 -10.05 1.47
C THR A 216 -6.58 -10.84 2.46
N GLU A 217 -6.22 -12.07 2.81
CA GLU A 217 -7.00 -12.87 3.77
C GLU A 217 -6.92 -12.30 5.19
N MET A 218 -5.73 -11.87 5.62
CA MET A 218 -5.55 -11.24 6.94
C MET A 218 -6.31 -9.92 7.05
N GLY A 219 -6.29 -9.10 5.99
CA GLY A 219 -7.06 -7.87 5.93
C GLY A 219 -8.58 -8.13 5.97
N HIS A 220 -9.07 -9.08 5.18
CA HIS A 220 -10.50 -9.43 5.18
C HIS A 220 -10.98 -9.90 6.56
N ILE A 221 -10.20 -10.73 7.24
CA ILE A 221 -10.56 -11.21 8.58
C ILE A 221 -10.50 -10.09 9.61
N ALA A 222 -9.53 -9.17 9.50
CA ALA A 222 -9.46 -8.00 10.38
C ALA A 222 -10.70 -7.10 10.21
N GLU A 223 -11.08 -6.77 8.98
CA GLU A 223 -12.28 -5.96 8.71
C GLU A 223 -13.58 -6.66 9.09
N THR A 224 -13.66 -7.99 8.96
CA THR A 224 -14.80 -8.76 9.45
C THR A 224 -14.90 -8.68 10.97
N ALA A 225 -13.79 -8.82 11.69
CA ALA A 225 -13.75 -8.68 13.14
C ALA A 225 -14.14 -7.26 13.62
N THR A 226 -13.67 -6.23 12.90
CA THR A 226 -14.05 -4.83 13.16
C THR A 226 -15.56 -4.62 13.03
N ALA A 227 -16.17 -5.14 11.97
CA ALA A 227 -17.62 -5.03 11.78
C ALA A 227 -18.44 -5.79 12.85
N ASP A 228 -17.97 -6.95 13.27
CA ASP A 228 -18.62 -7.71 14.35
C ASP A 228 -18.49 -6.97 15.69
N ALA A 229 -17.36 -6.30 15.94
CA ALA A 229 -17.17 -5.43 17.10
C ALA A 229 -18.13 -4.21 17.07
N TYR A 230 -18.29 -3.57 15.90
CA TYR A 230 -19.25 -2.48 15.74
C TYR A 230 -20.67 -2.92 16.06
N LYS A 231 -21.07 -4.09 15.56
CA LYS A 231 -22.38 -4.66 15.83
C LYS A 231 -22.59 -4.94 17.33
N GLU A 232 -21.58 -5.48 18.00
CA GLU A 232 -21.64 -5.77 19.44
C GLU A 232 -21.76 -4.48 20.27
N GLU A 233 -21.04 -3.42 19.90
CA GLU A 233 -21.06 -2.14 20.57
C GLU A 233 -22.23 -1.22 20.15
N GLY A 234 -23.13 -1.70 19.29
CA GLY A 234 -24.32 -0.96 18.86
C GLY A 234 -24.02 0.22 17.95
N VAL A 235 -22.92 0.17 17.20
CA VAL A 235 -22.59 1.16 16.18
C VAL A 235 -23.58 1.03 15.02
N GLU A 236 -24.28 2.10 14.71
CA GLU A 236 -25.27 2.13 13.62
C GLU A 236 -24.65 2.48 12.27
N GLN A 237 -23.64 3.37 12.27
CA GLN A 237 -22.99 3.89 11.07
C GLN A 237 -21.47 3.82 11.18
N TYR A 238 -20.82 3.65 10.04
CA TYR A 238 -19.36 3.71 9.91
C TYR A 238 -18.94 4.66 8.79
N GLN A 239 -17.76 5.24 8.93
CA GLN A 239 -17.12 6.04 7.91
C GLN A 239 -16.02 5.21 7.24
N TYR A 240 -16.01 5.18 5.90
CA TYR A 240 -14.95 4.54 5.14
C TYR A 240 -13.70 5.40 5.13
N LEU A 241 -12.55 4.82 5.40
CA LEU A 241 -11.25 5.50 5.38
C LEU A 241 -10.30 4.82 4.39
N ALA A 242 -10.04 5.48 3.26
CA ALA A 242 -9.00 5.06 2.36
C ALA A 242 -7.62 5.35 2.95
N THR A 243 -6.63 4.52 2.64
CA THR A 243 -5.24 4.80 3.03
C THR A 243 -4.72 6.00 2.22
N LEU A 244 -4.10 6.98 2.87
CA LEU A 244 -3.52 8.13 2.20
C LEU A 244 -2.12 7.78 1.64
N GLU A 245 -2.12 7.11 0.48
CA GLU A 245 -0.89 6.70 -0.22
C GLU A 245 -1.08 6.67 -1.75
N SER A 246 0.01 6.69 -2.50
CA SER A 246 -0.02 6.72 -3.98
C SER A 246 -0.58 5.45 -4.63
N HIS A 247 -0.67 4.33 -3.90
CA HIS A 247 -1.23 3.06 -4.38
C HIS A 247 -2.72 2.91 -4.11
N THR A 248 -3.35 3.87 -3.45
CA THR A 248 -4.81 3.87 -3.25
C THR A 248 -5.49 4.08 -4.60
N CYS A 249 -6.35 3.14 -4.99
CA CYS A 249 -7.05 3.20 -6.26
C CYS A 249 -8.18 4.25 -6.23
N GLU A 250 -8.66 4.62 -7.41
CA GLU A 250 -9.72 5.63 -7.54
C GLU A 250 -11.02 5.18 -6.84
N GLU A 251 -11.38 3.90 -6.92
CA GLU A 251 -12.58 3.35 -6.28
C GLU A 251 -12.53 3.52 -4.76
N CYS A 252 -11.42 3.13 -4.13
CA CYS A 252 -11.22 3.36 -2.69
C CYS A 252 -11.16 4.85 -2.35
N GLY A 253 -10.56 5.67 -3.21
CA GLY A 253 -10.47 7.12 -3.01
C GLY A 253 -11.84 7.81 -3.04
N HIS A 254 -12.76 7.35 -3.91
CA HIS A 254 -14.13 7.88 -3.96
C HIS A 254 -14.97 7.50 -2.73
N LEU A 255 -14.69 6.37 -2.11
CA LEU A 255 -15.38 5.95 -0.88
C LEU A 255 -14.85 6.68 0.37
N ASP A 256 -13.70 7.34 0.27
CA ASP A 256 -13.05 7.97 1.42
C ASP A 256 -13.88 9.08 2.04
N GLY A 257 -14.16 8.94 3.31
CA GLY A 257 -14.99 9.89 4.06
C GLY A 257 -16.49 9.63 3.97
N GLU A 258 -16.94 8.73 3.06
CA GLU A 258 -18.36 8.37 2.95
C GLU A 258 -18.84 7.63 4.20
N ILE A 259 -20.09 7.89 4.58
CA ILE A 259 -20.75 7.32 5.75
C ILE A 259 -21.83 6.34 5.30
N PHE A 260 -21.82 5.15 5.86
CA PHE A 260 -22.76 4.09 5.53
C PHE A 260 -23.42 3.52 6.80
N ASP A 261 -24.67 3.10 6.68
CA ASP A 261 -25.32 2.31 7.72
C ASP A 261 -24.69 0.90 7.80
N LEU A 262 -24.38 0.44 8.99
CA LEU A 262 -23.78 -0.88 9.19
C LEU A 262 -24.68 -2.03 8.69
N LYS A 263 -26.01 -1.86 8.76
CA LYS A 263 -26.98 -2.82 8.21
C LYS A 263 -26.90 -2.98 6.68
N ASP A 264 -26.46 -1.93 5.97
CA ASP A 264 -26.34 -1.90 4.51
C ASP A 264 -24.93 -2.23 4.04
N ARG A 265 -24.07 -2.73 4.93
CA ARG A 265 -22.71 -3.19 4.64
C ARG A 265 -22.71 -4.26 3.55
N LYS A 266 -21.84 -4.05 2.56
CA LYS A 266 -21.54 -5.00 1.49
C LYS A 266 -20.03 -5.08 1.29
N ASP A 267 -19.45 -6.21 1.72
CA ASP A 267 -18.01 -6.46 1.60
C ASP A 267 -17.60 -6.39 0.11
N GLY A 268 -16.53 -5.65 -0.18
CA GLY A 268 -16.05 -5.44 -1.55
C GLY A 268 -16.82 -4.39 -2.35
N ILE A 269 -17.79 -3.69 -1.77
CA ILE A 269 -18.55 -2.62 -2.43
C ILE A 269 -18.47 -1.31 -1.63
N ASN A 270 -18.98 -1.29 -0.42
CA ASN A 270 -18.95 -0.13 0.48
C ASN A 270 -18.18 -0.40 1.77
N TYR A 271 -17.69 -1.61 1.96
CA TYR A 271 -16.91 -2.04 3.12
C TYR A 271 -15.60 -2.71 2.67
N PRO A 272 -14.45 -2.45 3.34
CA PRO A 272 -13.17 -3.06 2.97
C PRO A 272 -13.21 -4.61 3.13
N LEU A 273 -12.45 -5.37 2.33
CA LEU A 273 -11.55 -4.97 1.25
C LEU A 273 -12.30 -4.89 -0.08
N ILE A 274 -12.09 -3.82 -0.83
CA ILE A 274 -12.69 -3.66 -2.17
C ILE A 274 -11.97 -4.56 -3.19
N HIS A 275 -10.66 -4.68 -3.08
CA HIS A 275 -9.82 -5.46 -4.00
C HIS A 275 -8.66 -6.14 -3.25
N PRO A 276 -7.93 -7.10 -3.86
CA PRO A 276 -6.69 -7.62 -3.28
C PRO A 276 -5.69 -6.49 -3.00
N TYR A 277 -4.92 -6.61 -1.91
CA TYR A 277 -4.02 -5.59 -1.40
C TYR A 277 -4.68 -4.30 -0.89
N CYS A 278 -6.00 -4.25 -0.80
CA CYS A 278 -6.68 -3.10 -0.20
C CYS A 278 -6.20 -2.93 1.26
N ARG A 279 -5.86 -1.68 1.61
CA ARG A 279 -5.38 -1.30 2.95
C ARG A 279 -6.32 -0.30 3.62
N CYS A 280 -7.46 -0.08 3.01
CA CYS A 280 -8.50 0.79 3.55
C CYS A 280 -9.15 0.12 4.76
N THR A 281 -9.73 0.93 5.62
CA THR A 281 -10.41 0.50 6.84
C THR A 281 -11.65 1.35 7.09
N THR A 282 -12.28 1.15 8.23
CA THR A 282 -13.43 1.95 8.66
C THR A 282 -13.21 2.46 10.08
N VAL A 283 -13.96 3.49 10.44
CA VAL A 283 -14.11 3.96 11.83
C VAL A 283 -15.58 4.06 12.16
N PRO A 284 -16.00 3.87 13.44
CA PRO A 284 -17.37 4.10 13.82
C PRO A 284 -17.70 5.59 13.59
N TYR A 285 -18.87 5.87 13.03
CA TYR A 285 -19.34 7.24 12.88
C TYR A 285 -20.22 7.63 14.07
N ILE A 286 -19.79 8.65 14.80
CA ILE A 286 -20.48 9.22 15.94
C ILE A 286 -20.63 10.72 15.72
N GLU A 287 -21.84 11.19 15.47
CA GLU A 287 -22.15 12.54 15.00
C GLU A 287 -21.65 13.68 15.94
N VAL A 288 -21.36 13.37 17.20
CA VAL A 288 -21.05 14.37 18.23
C VAL A 288 -19.56 14.57 18.47
N LEU A 289 -18.67 13.79 17.82
CA LEU A 289 -17.23 13.88 18.06
C LEU A 289 -16.59 15.00 17.24
N PRO A 290 -15.66 15.80 17.84
CA PRO A 290 -14.88 16.80 17.10
C PRO A 290 -14.05 16.13 16.00
N ASP A 291 -13.93 16.79 14.85
CA ASP A 291 -13.13 16.34 13.71
C ASP A 291 -11.66 16.78 13.83
N ASP A 292 -11.05 16.55 14.99
CA ASP A 292 -9.63 16.85 15.27
C ASP A 292 -8.73 15.60 15.16
N ARG A 293 -9.28 14.52 14.59
CA ARG A 293 -8.56 13.26 14.37
C ARG A 293 -7.39 13.44 13.41
N VAL A 294 -6.34 12.67 13.63
CA VAL A 294 -5.22 12.55 12.70
C VAL A 294 -5.36 11.29 11.85
N ARG A 295 -4.87 11.34 10.61
CA ARG A 295 -4.83 10.18 9.70
C ARG A 295 -3.40 9.76 9.42
N TRP A 296 -3.20 8.46 9.31
CA TRP A 296 -1.92 7.93 8.86
C TRP A 296 -1.80 8.09 7.35
N SER A 297 -0.66 8.61 6.92
CA SER A 297 -0.31 8.84 5.52
C SER A 297 1.05 8.23 5.22
N ARG A 298 1.25 7.83 3.98
CA ARG A 298 2.55 7.40 3.48
C ARG A 298 3.07 8.41 2.46
N ASP A 299 4.27 8.89 2.72
CA ASP A 299 4.98 9.76 1.79
C ASP A 299 5.20 9.03 0.45
N PRO A 300 4.76 9.59 -0.69
CA PRO A 300 4.80 8.91 -1.97
C PRO A 300 6.20 8.72 -2.55
N GLU A 301 7.20 9.48 -2.08
CA GLU A 301 8.58 9.43 -2.58
C GLU A 301 9.46 8.54 -1.71
N THR A 302 9.38 8.72 -0.41
CA THR A 302 10.23 7.99 0.55
C THR A 302 9.60 6.71 1.07
N GLY A 303 8.29 6.52 0.89
CA GLY A 303 7.52 5.41 1.45
C GLY A 303 7.37 5.44 2.98
N LYS A 304 7.86 6.49 3.65
CA LYS A 304 7.78 6.63 5.11
C LYS A 304 6.37 7.00 5.55
N GLY A 305 5.91 6.33 6.61
CA GLY A 305 4.61 6.64 7.22
C GLY A 305 4.70 7.82 8.19
N THR A 306 3.68 8.67 8.20
CA THR A 306 3.51 9.77 9.15
C THR A 306 2.04 10.03 9.42
N TYR A 307 1.73 10.72 10.52
CA TYR A 307 0.38 11.19 10.79
C TYR A 307 0.20 12.60 10.24
N VAL A 308 -0.93 12.84 9.59
CA VAL A 308 -1.36 14.14 9.05
C VAL A 308 -2.70 14.56 9.68
N ASP A 309 -3.03 15.83 9.61
CA ASP A 309 -4.37 16.31 10.01
C ASP A 309 -5.45 15.56 9.20
N ASN A 310 -6.64 15.37 9.78
CA ASN A 310 -7.73 14.70 9.10
C ASN A 310 -8.05 15.39 7.76
N MET A 311 -7.97 14.63 6.69
CA MET A 311 -8.27 15.07 5.32
C MET A 311 -8.73 13.88 4.48
N THR A 312 -9.54 14.13 3.47
CA THR A 312 -9.94 13.08 2.52
C THR A 312 -8.78 12.71 1.59
N PHE A 313 -8.89 11.56 0.94
CA PHE A 313 -7.91 11.11 -0.06
C PHE A 313 -7.72 12.13 -1.18
N ASP A 314 -8.81 12.74 -1.67
CA ASP A 314 -8.74 13.78 -2.69
C ASP A 314 -7.99 15.04 -2.23
N GLN A 315 -8.18 15.43 -0.96
CA GLN A 315 -7.45 16.54 -0.36
C GLN A 315 -5.97 16.19 -0.22
N TRP A 316 -5.65 14.98 0.23
CA TRP A 316 -4.28 14.47 0.33
C TRP A 316 -3.60 14.42 -1.05
N LYS A 317 -4.26 13.87 -2.07
CA LYS A 317 -3.74 13.80 -3.44
C LYS A 317 -3.40 15.20 -3.97
N LYS A 318 -4.31 16.15 -3.80
CA LYS A 318 -4.06 17.54 -4.15
C LYS A 318 -2.87 18.13 -3.38
N ALA A 319 -2.76 17.84 -2.08
CA ALA A 319 -1.65 18.31 -1.26
C ALA A 319 -0.30 17.77 -1.74
N VAL A 320 -0.23 16.48 -2.09
CA VAL A 320 0.98 15.84 -2.67
C VAL A 320 1.34 16.44 -4.02
N ASP A 321 0.37 16.63 -4.89
CA ASP A 321 0.58 17.26 -6.20
C ASP A 321 1.09 18.69 -6.05
N TYR A 322 0.57 19.45 -5.07
CA TYR A 322 1.05 20.78 -4.76
C TYR A 322 2.44 20.78 -4.12
N GLN A 323 2.79 19.80 -3.28
CA GLN A 323 4.15 19.66 -2.74
C GLN A 323 5.17 19.40 -3.86
N ARG A 324 4.85 18.53 -4.82
CA ARG A 324 5.70 18.31 -6.01
C ARG A 324 5.87 19.56 -6.87
N GLN A 325 4.84 20.41 -6.96
CA GLN A 325 4.94 21.70 -7.62
C GLN A 325 5.76 22.73 -6.84
N ASN A 326 5.92 22.54 -5.52
CA ASN A 326 6.66 23.44 -4.64
C ASN A 326 8.15 23.52 -4.93
N GLU A 327 8.78 22.46 -5.38
CA GLU A 327 10.19 22.50 -5.80
C GLU A 327 10.43 23.46 -6.97
N SER A 328 9.36 23.83 -7.68
CA SER A 328 9.38 24.75 -8.82
C SER A 328 8.78 26.13 -8.54
N LEU A 329 8.23 26.38 -7.33
CA LEU A 329 7.66 27.70 -7.01
C LEU A 329 8.77 28.76 -6.86
N PRO A 330 8.69 29.89 -7.59
CA PRO A 330 9.66 30.95 -7.44
C PRO A 330 9.58 31.51 -6.01
N ASN A 331 10.68 31.43 -5.28
CA ASN A 331 10.82 32.01 -3.95
C ASN A 331 11.56 33.35 -4.07
N THR A 332 10.83 34.45 -3.93
CA THR A 332 11.36 35.82 -3.95
C THR A 332 11.48 36.40 -2.55
N ALA A 333 11.16 35.61 -1.50
CA ALA A 333 11.27 36.05 -0.12
C ALA A 333 12.73 36.31 0.25
N ALA A 334 13.00 37.48 0.82
CA ALA A 334 14.32 37.88 1.30
C ALA A 334 14.18 38.59 2.62
N ARG A 335 15.26 38.56 3.43
CA ARG A 335 15.28 39.30 4.68
C ARG A 335 15.04 40.78 4.44
N TYR A 336 14.04 41.34 5.09
CA TYR A 336 13.65 42.73 4.95
C TYR A 336 14.30 43.60 6.06
N ILE A 337 15.05 44.61 5.65
CA ILE A 337 15.63 45.59 6.52
C ILE A 337 15.08 46.95 6.08
N PRO A 338 14.20 47.60 6.87
CA PRO A 338 13.60 48.89 6.48
C PRO A 338 14.62 49.99 6.48
N LYS A 339 14.48 50.92 5.54
CA LYS A 339 15.38 52.08 5.38
C LYS A 339 15.20 53.15 6.45
N SER A 340 14.09 53.15 7.19
CA SER A 340 13.82 54.14 8.25
C SER A 340 13.13 53.49 9.44
N GLY A 341 13.43 53.97 10.66
CA GLY A 341 12.89 53.46 11.93
C GLY A 341 11.48 53.95 12.29
N LYS A 342 10.74 54.61 11.40
CA LYS A 342 9.37 55.06 11.66
C LYS A 342 8.38 53.95 11.30
N TYR A 343 7.54 53.59 12.24
CA TYR A 343 6.50 52.57 12.08
C TYR A 343 5.17 53.23 11.70
N ASN A 344 4.54 52.68 10.63
CA ASN A 344 3.20 53.04 10.23
C ASN A 344 2.31 51.78 10.28
N TRP A 345 1.06 51.94 10.68
CA TRP A 345 0.08 50.87 10.86
C TRP A 345 -0.20 50.04 9.60
N ASN A 346 -0.08 50.65 8.45
CA ASN A 346 -0.34 50.05 7.16
C ASN A 346 0.95 49.55 6.45
N GLU A 347 2.10 49.72 7.09
CA GLU A 347 3.38 49.29 6.53
C GLU A 347 3.79 47.90 7.03
N LEU A 348 4.53 47.20 6.19
CA LEU A 348 5.06 45.88 6.52
C LEU A 348 6.02 45.96 7.69
N ASN A 349 5.74 45.22 8.75
CA ASN A 349 6.64 45.09 9.88
C ASN A 349 7.76 44.09 9.54
N ALA A 350 8.99 44.59 9.44
CA ALA A 350 10.16 43.80 9.05
C ALA A 350 10.44 42.62 9.98
N GLU A 351 10.39 42.83 11.29
CA GLU A 351 10.64 41.78 12.28
C GLU A 351 9.60 40.64 12.17
N GLN A 352 8.34 41.01 12.02
CA GLN A 352 7.26 40.02 11.92
C GLN A 352 7.26 39.30 10.55
N TYR A 353 7.60 39.98 9.47
CA TYR A 353 7.77 39.40 8.15
C TYR A 353 8.93 38.40 8.15
N ASN A 354 10.11 38.80 8.66
CA ASN A 354 11.30 37.94 8.69
C ASN A 354 11.10 36.67 9.52
N LYS A 355 10.18 36.66 10.51
CA LYS A 355 9.80 35.45 11.24
C LYS A 355 9.16 34.38 10.36
N HIS A 356 8.76 34.72 9.15
CA HIS A 356 8.17 33.80 8.18
C HIS A 356 9.06 33.62 6.93
N VAL A 357 10.27 34.16 6.91
CA VAL A 357 11.23 33.99 5.81
C VAL A 357 12.33 33.04 6.25
N LYS A 358 12.31 31.82 5.68
CA LYS A 358 13.27 30.75 5.98
C LYS A 358 14.71 31.19 5.75
N GLY A 359 15.61 30.82 6.65
CA GLY A 359 17.03 31.18 6.59
C GLY A 359 17.34 32.58 7.15
N THR A 360 16.39 33.27 7.79
CA THR A 360 16.66 34.49 8.53
C THR A 360 16.85 34.20 10.01
N PRO A 361 17.71 34.99 10.73
CA PRO A 361 17.87 34.85 12.18
C PRO A 361 16.56 34.99 12.96
N GLU A 362 15.65 35.82 12.47
CA GLU A 362 14.33 36.03 13.05
C GLU A 362 13.46 34.81 12.93
N PHE A 363 13.52 34.07 11.78
CA PHE A 363 12.83 32.82 11.57
C PHE A 363 13.36 31.73 12.52
N ASP A 364 14.68 31.55 12.56
CA ASP A 364 15.33 30.53 13.38
C ASP A 364 15.03 30.73 14.88
N ASN A 365 15.10 31.99 15.34
CA ASN A 365 14.75 32.31 16.72
C ASN A 365 13.26 32.11 17.02
N TYR A 366 12.39 32.39 16.05
CA TYR A 366 10.94 32.21 16.22
C TYR A 366 10.54 30.75 16.17
N ALA A 367 11.24 29.90 15.43
CA ALA A 367 11.01 28.47 15.35
C ALA A 367 11.47 27.72 16.60
N LYS A 368 12.51 28.22 17.29
CA LYS A 368 13.03 27.63 18.53
C LYS A 368 11.96 27.57 19.62
N GLY A 369 11.74 26.39 20.16
CA GLY A 369 10.81 26.15 21.27
C GLY A 369 9.33 26.11 20.90
N ARG A 370 8.98 26.18 19.63
CA ARG A 370 7.58 25.96 19.17
C ARG A 370 7.29 24.50 18.97
N LYS A 371 6.11 24.08 19.44
CA LYS A 371 5.58 22.73 19.19
C LYS A 371 5.08 22.54 17.75
N ARG A 372 4.77 23.65 17.06
CA ARG A 372 4.25 23.65 15.69
C ARG A 372 5.24 24.35 14.76
N PRO A 373 5.56 23.79 13.60
CA PRO A 373 6.42 24.43 12.60
C PRO A 373 5.90 25.79 12.15
N VAL A 374 6.79 26.65 11.70
CA VAL A 374 6.46 28.00 11.24
C VAL A 374 6.12 27.96 9.76
N SER A 375 4.95 28.47 9.38
CA SER A 375 4.59 28.66 7.98
C SER A 375 5.51 29.68 7.30
N GLU A 376 5.92 29.41 6.07
CA GLU A 376 6.94 30.18 5.33
C GLU A 376 6.30 31.10 4.28
N LEU A 377 6.77 32.32 4.15
CA LEU A 377 6.47 33.21 3.03
C LEU A 377 7.46 32.94 1.88
N ILE A 378 6.95 32.92 0.63
CA ILE A 378 7.76 32.79 -0.59
C ILE A 378 7.75 34.03 -1.46
N ILE A 379 7.07 35.07 -1.04
CA ILE A 379 6.94 36.37 -1.74
C ILE A 379 7.83 37.44 -1.11
N SER A 380 8.31 38.35 -1.92
CA SER A 380 9.17 39.45 -1.50
C SER A 380 8.49 40.42 -0.52
N PRO A 381 9.25 41.27 0.19
CA PRO A 381 8.68 42.33 1.02
C PRO A 381 7.78 43.28 0.24
N VAL A 382 8.12 43.58 -1.02
CA VAL A 382 7.35 44.48 -1.90
C VAL A 382 5.99 43.85 -2.25
N GLU A 383 6.00 42.56 -2.63
CA GLU A 383 4.77 41.81 -2.93
C GLU A 383 3.90 41.67 -1.66
N THR A 384 4.54 41.44 -0.51
CA THR A 384 3.82 41.36 0.78
C THR A 384 3.17 42.68 1.13
N GLN A 385 3.85 43.83 0.90
CA GLN A 385 3.26 45.14 1.09
C GLN A 385 2.08 45.38 0.14
N ALA A 386 2.21 44.96 -1.12
CA ALA A 386 1.11 45.07 -2.09
C ALA A 386 -0.14 44.28 -1.66
N LEU A 387 0.05 43.12 -1.01
CA LEU A 387 -1.07 42.38 -0.42
C LEU A 387 -1.72 43.12 0.74
N ILE A 388 -0.93 43.75 1.58
CA ILE A 388 -1.43 44.57 2.69
C ILE A 388 -2.23 45.76 2.14
N ASP A 389 -1.73 46.45 1.10
CA ASP A 389 -2.41 47.56 0.47
C ASP A 389 -3.72 47.17 -0.21
N LYS A 390 -3.74 46.01 -0.82
CA LYS A 390 -4.91 45.50 -1.55
C LYS A 390 -6.01 44.95 -0.64
N TYR A 391 -5.64 44.11 0.35
CA TYR A 391 -6.59 43.38 1.18
C TYR A 391 -6.72 43.95 2.60
N GLY A 392 -5.76 44.75 3.04
CA GLY A 392 -5.77 45.35 4.35
C GLY A 392 -6.86 46.43 4.49
N LYS A 393 -7.37 46.57 5.70
CA LYS A 393 -8.27 47.67 6.04
C LYS A 393 -7.46 48.89 6.47
N LYS A 394 -7.62 50.04 5.83
CA LYS A 394 -7.06 51.33 6.32
C LYS A 394 -7.65 51.58 7.70
N ARG A 395 -6.80 51.69 8.72
CA ARG A 395 -7.23 51.80 10.10
C ARG A 395 -6.71 53.07 10.78
N GLN A 396 -7.59 53.56 11.64
CA GLN A 396 -7.27 54.66 12.53
C GLN A 396 -7.17 54.27 14.00
N ASN A 397 -7.40 53.00 14.41
CA ASN A 397 -7.47 52.64 15.83
C ASN A 397 -6.99 51.19 16.18
N THR A 398 -6.68 51.00 17.45
CA THR A 398 -5.88 49.95 18.11
C THR A 398 -6.50 48.55 18.19
N ASP A 399 -7.54 48.24 17.46
CA ASP A 399 -8.19 46.93 17.52
C ASP A 399 -7.37 45.85 16.85
N LYS A 400 -7.24 44.69 17.52
CA LYS A 400 -6.52 43.47 17.10
C LYS A 400 -7.24 42.70 15.99
N GLN A 401 -7.93 43.36 15.05
CA GLN A 401 -8.64 42.64 14.00
C GLN A 401 -7.66 42.00 13.02
N LYS A 402 -7.95 40.78 12.64
CA LYS A 402 -7.22 40.00 11.63
C LYS A 402 -8.05 40.06 10.35
N VAL A 403 -7.42 40.23 9.21
CA VAL A 403 -8.08 40.16 7.90
C VAL A 403 -7.61 38.91 7.19
N LEU A 404 -8.55 38.00 6.89
CA LEU A 404 -8.31 36.84 6.05
C LEU A 404 -8.49 37.26 4.59
N PHE A 405 -7.65 36.75 3.71
CA PHE A 405 -7.76 36.96 2.28
C PHE A 405 -7.34 35.74 1.47
N ASN A 406 -7.84 35.66 0.24
CA ASN A 406 -7.41 34.69 -0.77
C ASN A 406 -6.82 35.43 -1.96
N HIS A 407 -5.64 35.02 -2.42
CA HIS A 407 -4.91 35.63 -3.53
C HIS A 407 -4.92 34.71 -4.76
N ASN A 408 -4.64 35.26 -5.94
CA ASN A 408 -4.63 34.48 -7.19
C ASN A 408 -3.36 33.62 -7.33
N SER A 409 -2.24 34.07 -6.74
CA SER A 409 -0.94 33.39 -6.74
C SER A 409 -0.58 32.85 -5.37
N TYR A 410 0.30 31.88 -5.30
CA TYR A 410 0.83 31.38 -4.03
C TYR A 410 1.61 32.47 -3.30
N ILE A 411 1.36 32.57 -2.00
CA ILE A 411 2.01 33.57 -1.12
C ILE A 411 3.00 32.92 -0.16
N GLY A 412 2.89 31.64 0.08
CA GLY A 412 3.71 30.95 1.06
C GLY A 412 3.36 29.48 1.20
N LEU A 413 4.02 28.86 2.16
CA LEU A 413 3.83 27.48 2.57
C LEU A 413 3.21 27.46 3.97
N TRP A 414 2.02 26.91 4.09
CA TRP A 414 1.42 26.66 5.39
C TRP A 414 1.96 25.37 5.98
N ALA A 415 2.41 25.39 7.25
CA ALA A 415 2.91 24.21 7.95
C ALA A 415 1.82 23.59 8.81
N ASP A 416 1.65 22.26 8.71
CA ASP A 416 0.81 21.47 9.61
C ASP A 416 1.51 21.18 10.95
N ILE A 417 0.85 20.47 11.86
CA ILE A 417 1.42 20.11 13.17
C ILE A 417 2.58 19.11 13.08
N ASN A 418 2.69 18.38 11.97
CA ASN A 418 3.69 17.33 11.73
C ASN A 418 4.91 17.82 10.96
N GLY A 419 4.92 19.08 10.53
CA GLY A 419 6.02 19.65 9.78
C GLY A 419 5.89 19.54 8.27
N ASN A 420 4.75 19.13 7.74
CA ASN A 420 4.50 19.14 6.31
C ASN A 420 4.14 20.56 5.85
N TYR A 421 4.66 20.94 4.69
CA TYR A 421 4.47 22.27 4.12
C TYR A 421 3.58 22.22 2.88
N TYR A 422 2.53 23.04 2.85
CA TYR A 422 1.53 23.08 1.80
C TYR A 422 1.44 24.47 1.17
N PRO A 423 1.57 24.61 -0.17
CA PRO A 423 1.41 25.89 -0.84
C PRO A 423 0.06 26.49 -0.57
N THR A 424 0.06 27.76 -0.27
CA THR A 424 -1.19 28.46 0.01
C THR A 424 -1.30 29.80 -0.71
N LYS A 425 -2.48 30.07 -1.20
CA LYS A 425 -2.91 31.38 -1.70
C LYS A 425 -3.64 32.18 -0.62
N GLN A 426 -3.83 31.57 0.55
CA GLN A 426 -4.55 32.14 1.65
C GLN A 426 -3.62 32.76 2.66
N GLY A 427 -3.96 33.95 3.07
CA GLY A 427 -3.21 34.70 4.03
C GLY A 427 -4.08 35.40 5.08
N ARG A 428 -3.43 35.74 6.15
CA ARG A 428 -3.99 36.55 7.22
C ARG A 428 -3.11 37.77 7.46
N ILE A 429 -3.69 38.96 7.36
CA ILE A 429 -3.02 40.20 7.77
C ILE A 429 -3.27 40.38 9.26
N GLY A 430 -2.17 40.47 10.04
CA GLY A 430 -2.18 40.80 11.43
C GLY A 430 -1.68 42.27 11.62
N TYR A 431 -2.31 43.00 12.52
CA TYR A 431 -2.00 44.39 12.80
C TYR A 431 -1.37 44.56 14.21
N SER A 432 -0.38 45.42 14.32
CA SER A 432 0.24 45.77 15.57
C SER A 432 0.59 47.26 15.59
N LYS A 433 0.95 47.82 16.75
CA LYS A 433 1.44 49.20 16.87
C LYS A 433 2.69 49.50 16.03
N ARG A 434 3.39 48.43 15.56
CA ARG A 434 4.62 48.51 14.80
C ARG A 434 4.46 48.15 13.32
N GLY A 435 3.22 48.11 12.79
CA GLY A 435 2.91 47.79 11.42
C GLY A 435 2.16 46.45 11.24
N CYS A 436 2.02 46.04 10.00
CA CYS A 436 1.31 44.85 9.58
C CYS A 436 2.26 43.71 9.25
N HIS A 437 1.73 42.51 9.28
CA HIS A 437 2.42 41.34 8.71
C HIS A 437 1.42 40.36 8.08
N VAL A 438 1.90 39.59 7.12
CA VAL A 438 1.14 38.51 6.47
C VAL A 438 1.61 37.19 7.02
N THR A 439 0.66 36.29 7.29
CA THR A 439 0.92 34.89 7.71
C THR A 439 0.20 33.96 6.78
N PRO A 440 0.87 32.98 6.13
CA PRO A 440 0.22 31.92 5.35
C PRO A 440 -0.79 31.17 6.21
N GLN A 441 -1.96 30.86 5.63
CA GLN A 441 -3.05 30.16 6.30
C GLN A 441 -3.30 28.80 5.65
N LYS A 442 -4.02 27.93 6.37
CA LYS A 442 -4.42 26.60 5.87
C LYS A 442 -5.10 26.77 4.49
N PRO A 443 -4.63 26.07 3.46
CA PRO A 443 -5.22 26.16 2.13
C PRO A 443 -6.68 25.68 2.11
N ASP A 444 -7.52 26.24 1.23
CA ASP A 444 -8.93 25.83 1.11
C ASP A 444 -9.09 24.37 0.68
N TYR A 445 -8.15 23.83 -0.10
CA TYR A 445 -8.17 22.44 -0.52
C TYR A 445 -7.85 21.44 0.62
N LEU A 446 -7.49 21.94 1.80
CA LEU A 446 -7.31 21.13 3.02
C LEU A 446 -8.40 21.41 4.08
N LYS A 447 -9.42 22.23 3.73
CA LYS A 447 -10.52 22.54 4.66
C LYS A 447 -11.66 21.49 4.53
#